data_32e282c98dae982009cdf4cd225135ad
#
_entry.id   32e282c98dae982009cdf4cd225135ad
#
_cell.length_a   1.000
_cell.length_b   1.000
_cell.length_c   1.000
_cell.angle_alpha   90.00
_cell.angle_beta   90.00
_cell.angle_gamma   90.00
#
_symmetry.space_group_name_H-M   'P 1'
#
loop_
_entity.id
_entity.type
_entity.pdbx_description
1 polymer ?
#
loop_
_entity_poly.entity_id
_entity_poly.type
_entity_poly.pdbx_seq_one_letter_code
_entity_poly.pdbx_strand_id
1 'polypeptide(L)'
;MKRGNLYKLLLMGLVTGAVACSGRVEPTSVFIEDPVRHYYPIRFGDELWIAYDVTNTGENPLIISEIQISCGCIVYNDSKRIIPAGNKERLLFKYDSFKNLGYARHQIRLYGNFDSSSVKLLEFDVNVVPSSDYVRDYEEVYLGKIQAKKKNTITKSESDNKDIYYVDGDY
;
A
#
# COMPACT_ATOMS: atom_id res chain seq x y z
N MET A 1 -67.95 15.63 -10.53
CA MET A 1 -66.64 15.49 -9.86
C MET A 1 -65.69 16.57 -10.42
N LYS A 2 -65.25 17.48 -9.56
CA LYS A 2 -64.54 18.70 -9.99
C LYS A 2 -63.09 18.36 -10.39
N ARG A 3 -62.72 18.63 -11.64
CA ARG A 3 -61.37 18.42 -12.22
C ARG A 3 -60.19 18.97 -11.37
N GLY A 4 -60.48 19.97 -10.47
CA GLY A 4 -59.47 20.55 -9.59
C GLY A 4 -58.95 19.65 -8.46
N ASN A 5 -59.71 18.62 -8.06
CA ASN A 5 -59.31 17.71 -6.98
C ASN A 5 -58.35 16.62 -7.51
N LEU A 6 -58.47 16.26 -8.77
CA LEU A 6 -57.59 15.28 -9.41
C LEU A 6 -56.19 15.85 -9.58
N TYR A 7 -56.06 17.12 -9.95
CA TYR A 7 -54.77 17.81 -10.05
C TYR A 7 -54.06 17.99 -8.70
N LYS A 8 -54.81 18.25 -7.62
CA LYS A 8 -54.23 18.33 -6.27
C LYS A 8 -53.71 16.99 -5.77
N LEU A 9 -54.43 15.90 -6.10
CA LEU A 9 -53.96 14.54 -5.76
C LEU A 9 -52.75 14.14 -6.59
N LEU A 10 -52.65 14.54 -7.86
CA LEU A 10 -51.51 14.27 -8.73
C LEU A 10 -50.27 15.08 -8.31
N LEU A 11 -50.44 16.34 -7.91
CA LEU A 11 -49.38 17.19 -7.40
C LEU A 11 -48.88 16.71 -6.03
N MET A 12 -49.74 16.21 -5.15
CA MET A 12 -49.37 15.67 -3.85
C MET A 12 -48.65 14.33 -3.96
N GLY A 13 -48.94 13.51 -4.98
CA GLY A 13 -48.22 12.28 -5.30
C GLY A 13 -46.83 12.50 -5.89
N LEU A 14 -46.60 13.65 -6.56
CA LEU A 14 -45.30 13.96 -7.19
C LEU A 14 -44.26 14.47 -6.16
N VAL A 15 -44.73 15.04 -5.04
CA VAL A 15 -43.82 15.60 -4.00
C VAL A 15 -43.28 14.52 -3.07
N THR A 16 -43.92 13.36 -2.96
CA THR A 16 -43.47 12.27 -2.08
C THR A 16 -42.41 11.36 -2.67
N GLY A 17 -42.08 11.51 -3.98
CA GLY A 17 -41.14 10.65 -4.71
C GLY A 17 -39.67 11.09 -4.63
N ALA A 18 -39.33 12.22 -4.01
CA ALA A 18 -37.98 12.78 -4.01
C ALA A 18 -37.23 12.63 -2.68
N VAL A 19 -37.46 11.50 -1.96
CA VAL A 19 -36.50 11.11 -0.90
C VAL A 19 -35.37 10.38 -1.62
N ALA A 20 -34.46 11.16 -2.25
CA ALA A 20 -33.19 10.66 -2.70
C ALA A 20 -32.43 10.19 -1.47
N CYS A 21 -32.28 8.89 -1.28
CA CYS A 21 -31.29 8.31 -0.38
C CYS A 21 -29.91 8.76 -0.85
N SER A 22 -29.43 9.90 -0.37
CA SER A 22 -28.02 10.20 -0.40
C SER A 22 -27.38 9.25 0.61
N GLY A 23 -26.90 8.11 0.15
CA GLY A 23 -26.17 7.15 0.95
C GLY A 23 -24.87 7.80 1.43
N ARG A 24 -24.96 8.65 2.45
CA ARG A 24 -23.79 9.20 3.12
C ARG A 24 -23.14 8.06 3.87
N VAL A 25 -21.90 7.79 3.55
CA VAL A 25 -21.11 6.80 4.29
C VAL A 25 -20.73 7.44 5.61
N GLU A 26 -21.36 6.99 6.70
CA GLU A 26 -21.09 7.49 8.04
C GLU A 26 -19.75 6.96 8.57
N PRO A 27 -18.99 7.77 9.34
CA PRO A 27 -17.75 7.32 9.95
C PRO A 27 -17.96 6.19 10.94
N THR A 28 -16.91 5.36 11.13
CA THR A 28 -16.92 4.26 12.09
C THR A 28 -15.58 4.12 12.80
N SER A 29 -15.60 3.66 14.06
CA SER A 29 -14.41 3.40 14.86
C SER A 29 -13.82 2.04 14.51
N VAL A 30 -12.49 1.98 14.43
CA VAL A 30 -11.78 0.77 14.02
C VAL A 30 -10.60 0.51 14.94
N PHE A 31 -10.47 -0.73 15.39
CA PHE A 31 -9.31 -1.24 16.09
C PHE A 31 -8.50 -2.17 15.18
N ILE A 32 -7.20 -1.96 15.09
CA ILE A 32 -6.28 -2.82 14.35
C ILE A 32 -5.26 -3.39 15.33
N GLU A 33 -5.23 -4.71 15.41
CA GLU A 33 -4.29 -5.42 16.27
C GLU A 33 -2.90 -5.41 15.63
N ASP A 34 -1.90 -4.96 16.37
CA ASP A 34 -0.49 -4.88 15.96
C ASP A 34 -0.29 -4.26 14.57
N PRO A 35 -0.57 -2.95 14.39
CA PRO A 35 -0.44 -2.30 13.10
C PRO A 35 1.01 -2.18 12.61
N VAL A 36 1.99 -2.38 13.49
CA VAL A 36 3.42 -2.43 13.18
C VAL A 36 3.95 -3.81 13.53
N ARG A 37 4.45 -4.55 12.54
CA ARG A 37 4.89 -5.93 12.70
C ARG A 37 6.35 -6.12 12.32
N HIS A 38 7.05 -6.95 13.10
CA HIS A 38 8.43 -7.33 12.88
C HIS A 38 8.49 -8.83 12.59
N TYR A 39 9.02 -9.17 11.42
CA TYR A 39 9.13 -10.57 11.01
C TYR A 39 10.56 -11.09 11.16
N TYR A 40 10.68 -12.38 11.44
CA TYR A 40 11.97 -13.07 11.41
C TYR A 40 12.58 -13.00 10.01
N PRO A 41 13.92 -13.09 9.92
CA PRO A 41 14.60 -13.12 8.61
C PRO A 41 14.06 -14.22 7.71
N ILE A 42 13.85 -13.88 6.44
CA ILE A 42 13.46 -14.82 5.37
C ILE A 42 14.56 -14.89 4.32
N ARG A 43 14.56 -15.95 3.52
CA ARG A 43 15.53 -16.10 2.43
C ARG A 43 15.09 -15.30 1.22
N PHE A 44 16.04 -14.83 0.47
CA PHE A 44 15.80 -14.25 -0.84
C PHE A 44 15.08 -15.26 -1.75
N GLY A 45 13.95 -14.84 -2.32
CA GLY A 45 13.08 -15.68 -3.11
C GLY A 45 11.92 -16.32 -2.35
N ASP A 46 11.91 -16.24 -1.01
CA ASP A 46 10.78 -16.73 -0.21
C ASP A 46 9.62 -15.75 -0.23
N GLU A 47 8.42 -16.28 -0.11
CA GLU A 47 7.18 -15.52 0.07
C GLU A 47 6.83 -15.44 1.57
N LEU A 48 6.42 -14.24 2.00
CA LEU A 48 5.95 -13.99 3.36
C LEU A 48 4.47 -13.59 3.35
N TRP A 49 3.65 -14.31 4.13
CA TRP A 49 2.26 -13.96 4.33
C TRP A 49 2.11 -13.06 5.55
N ILE A 50 1.54 -11.89 5.34
CA ILE A 50 1.37 -10.84 6.33
C ILE A 50 -0.12 -10.67 6.57
N ALA A 51 -0.56 -10.84 7.81
CA ALA A 51 -1.95 -10.74 8.20
C ALA A 51 -2.16 -9.57 9.15
N TYR A 52 -3.18 -8.76 8.92
CA TYR A 52 -3.65 -7.76 9.87
C TYR A 52 -5.12 -7.99 10.19
N ASP A 53 -5.41 -8.08 11.48
CA ASP A 53 -6.76 -8.22 11.98
C ASP A 53 -7.37 -6.85 12.22
N VAL A 54 -8.43 -6.53 11.46
CA VAL A 54 -9.15 -5.27 11.53
C VAL A 54 -10.53 -5.51 12.13
N THR A 55 -10.81 -4.89 13.26
CA THR A 55 -12.09 -4.99 13.96
C THR A 55 -12.83 -3.66 13.82
N ASN A 56 -14.04 -3.71 13.27
CA ASN A 56 -14.93 -2.57 13.26
C ASN A 56 -15.63 -2.47 14.63
N THR A 57 -15.18 -1.53 15.45
CA THR A 57 -15.70 -1.31 16.80
C THR A 57 -16.82 -0.27 16.87
N GLY A 58 -17.14 0.35 15.73
CA GLY A 58 -18.21 1.33 15.63
C GLY A 58 -19.56 0.71 15.25
N GLU A 59 -20.57 1.58 15.11
CA GLU A 59 -21.96 1.19 14.82
C GLU A 59 -22.27 1.13 13.32
N ASN A 60 -21.44 1.77 12.49
CA ASN A 60 -21.64 1.81 11.04
C ASN A 60 -20.73 0.81 10.34
N PRO A 61 -21.07 0.32 9.14
CA PRO A 61 -20.19 -0.52 8.35
C PRO A 61 -18.88 0.21 8.00
N LEU A 62 -17.74 -0.44 8.20
CA LEU A 62 -16.47 0.03 7.68
C LEU A 62 -16.39 -0.29 6.19
N ILE A 63 -16.10 0.74 5.38
CA ILE A 63 -15.87 0.62 3.94
C ILE A 63 -14.44 1.02 3.66
N ILE A 64 -13.61 0.06 3.24
CA ILE A 64 -12.25 0.32 2.78
C ILE A 64 -12.33 0.69 1.30
N SER A 65 -12.18 1.98 1.01
CA SER A 65 -12.29 2.51 -0.34
C SER A 65 -11.06 2.19 -1.20
N GLU A 66 -9.87 2.25 -0.58
CA GLU A 66 -8.60 2.02 -1.27
C GLU A 66 -7.58 1.38 -0.32
N ILE A 67 -6.72 0.54 -0.87
CA ILE A 67 -5.54 -0.02 -0.21
C ILE A 67 -4.32 0.37 -1.06
N GLN A 68 -3.49 1.24 -0.52
CA GLN A 68 -2.28 1.70 -1.17
C GLN A 68 -1.06 1.00 -0.57
N ILE A 69 -0.27 0.38 -1.42
CA ILE A 69 0.88 -0.44 -1.04
C ILE A 69 2.17 0.27 -1.49
N SER A 70 3.21 0.27 -0.64
CA SER A 70 4.46 1.00 -0.87
C SER A 70 5.34 0.44 -1.98
N CYS A 71 5.18 -0.83 -2.37
CA CYS A 71 5.96 -1.46 -3.44
C CYS A 71 5.16 -2.50 -4.22
N GLY A 72 5.55 -2.75 -5.47
CA GLY A 72 5.00 -3.86 -6.27
C GLY A 72 5.49 -5.25 -5.83
N CYS A 73 6.18 -5.35 -4.69
CA CYS A 73 6.61 -6.59 -4.06
C CYS A 73 5.54 -7.15 -3.10
N ILE A 74 4.47 -6.42 -2.87
CA ILE A 74 3.36 -6.82 -2.01
C ILE A 74 2.11 -6.94 -2.87
N VAL A 75 1.34 -8.00 -2.65
CA VAL A 75 0.07 -8.24 -3.34
C VAL A 75 -1.02 -8.43 -2.29
N TYR A 76 -2.14 -7.75 -2.48
CA TYR A 76 -3.37 -7.97 -1.74
C TYR A 76 -4.35 -8.76 -2.60
N ASN A 77 -4.65 -9.98 -2.20
CA ASN A 77 -5.45 -10.92 -3.01
C ASN A 77 -6.92 -11.03 -2.58
N ASP A 78 -7.34 -10.24 -1.58
CA ASP A 78 -8.72 -10.31 -1.09
C ASP A 78 -9.58 -9.17 -1.67
N SER A 79 -10.83 -9.49 -1.99
CA SER A 79 -11.82 -8.52 -2.47
C SER A 79 -12.68 -7.92 -1.34
N LYS A 80 -12.50 -8.38 -0.11
CA LYS A 80 -13.30 -7.90 1.03
C LYS A 80 -12.92 -6.48 1.40
N ARG A 81 -13.86 -5.58 1.23
CA ARG A 81 -13.70 -4.14 1.50
C ARG A 81 -14.73 -3.58 2.45
N ILE A 82 -15.70 -4.42 2.89
CA ILE A 82 -16.77 -4.01 3.80
C ILE A 82 -16.72 -4.91 5.03
N ILE A 83 -16.58 -4.30 6.20
CA ILE A 83 -16.60 -4.98 7.49
C ILE A 83 -17.82 -4.49 8.27
N PRO A 84 -18.84 -5.32 8.51
CA PRO A 84 -20.01 -4.91 9.28
C PRO A 84 -19.65 -4.45 10.69
N ALA A 85 -20.54 -3.67 11.32
CA ALA A 85 -20.38 -3.21 12.70
C ALA A 85 -20.18 -4.42 13.64
N GLY A 86 -19.23 -4.29 14.56
CA GLY A 86 -18.88 -5.32 15.54
C GLY A 86 -18.11 -6.53 14.98
N ASN A 87 -17.86 -6.59 13.68
CA ASN A 87 -17.16 -7.72 13.06
C ASN A 87 -15.66 -7.48 12.95
N LYS A 88 -14.93 -8.59 12.92
CA LYS A 88 -13.48 -8.65 12.68
C LYS A 88 -13.22 -9.30 11.32
N GLU A 89 -12.31 -8.74 10.56
CA GLU A 89 -11.86 -9.29 9.27
C GLU A 89 -10.33 -9.32 9.23
N ARG A 90 -9.78 -10.35 8.60
CA ARG A 90 -8.35 -10.53 8.42
C ARG A 90 -7.95 -10.12 7.01
N LEU A 91 -7.11 -9.09 6.90
CA LEU A 91 -6.52 -8.66 5.65
C LEU A 91 -5.21 -9.41 5.43
N LEU A 92 -5.11 -10.14 4.32
CA LEU A 92 -3.93 -10.94 3.97
C LEU A 92 -3.17 -10.31 2.82
N PHE A 93 -1.88 -10.08 3.04
CA PHE A 93 -0.95 -9.58 2.06
C PHE A 93 0.15 -10.61 1.82
N LYS A 94 0.56 -10.75 0.58
CA LYS A 94 1.69 -11.59 0.20
C LYS A 94 2.86 -10.69 -0.18
N TYR A 95 3.97 -10.84 0.50
CA TYR A 95 5.23 -10.16 0.19
C TYR A 95 6.17 -11.13 -0.52
N ASP A 96 6.74 -10.67 -1.63
CA ASP A 96 7.73 -11.38 -2.42
C ASP A 96 9.11 -10.76 -2.21
N SER A 97 10.04 -11.53 -1.68
CA SER A 97 11.38 -11.07 -1.31
C SER A 97 12.36 -10.93 -2.47
N PHE A 98 12.00 -11.34 -3.69
CA PHE A 98 12.87 -11.27 -4.86
C PHE A 98 13.39 -9.87 -5.20
N LYS A 99 12.71 -8.82 -4.74
CA LYS A 99 13.08 -7.43 -5.06
C LYS A 99 13.94 -6.76 -3.99
N ASN A 100 14.10 -7.39 -2.83
CA ASN A 100 14.77 -6.78 -1.69
C ASN A 100 15.78 -7.76 -1.10
N LEU A 101 17.00 -7.29 -0.87
CA LEU A 101 18.02 -8.00 -0.13
C LEU A 101 18.45 -7.13 1.05
N GLY A 102 18.56 -7.70 2.25
CA GLY A 102 18.84 -6.97 3.47
C GLY A 102 17.57 -6.50 4.19
N TYR A 103 17.68 -5.46 5.00
CA TYR A 103 16.55 -4.92 5.75
C TYR A 103 15.55 -4.19 4.85
N ALA A 104 14.30 -4.62 4.91
CA ALA A 104 13.20 -4.03 4.16
C ALA A 104 12.09 -3.61 5.14
N ARG A 105 11.60 -2.35 5.00
CA ARG A 105 10.44 -1.82 5.73
C ARG A 105 9.41 -1.32 4.74
N HIS A 106 8.17 -1.76 4.92
CA HIS A 106 7.08 -1.49 4.00
C HIS A 106 5.87 -0.92 4.72
N GLN A 107 5.11 -0.11 3.99
CA GLN A 107 3.90 0.54 4.48
C GLN A 107 2.71 0.17 3.60
N ILE A 108 1.57 -0.04 4.24
CA ILE A 108 0.28 -0.26 3.61
C ILE A 108 -0.69 0.77 4.18
N ARG A 109 -1.30 1.58 3.33
CA ARG A 109 -2.28 2.59 3.73
C ARG A 109 -3.67 2.10 3.38
N LEU A 110 -4.53 2.06 4.39
CA LEU A 110 -5.94 1.75 4.23
C LEU A 110 -6.72 3.06 4.23
N TYR A 111 -7.43 3.35 3.16
CA TYR A 111 -8.36 4.48 3.07
C TYR A 111 -9.79 3.98 3.30
N GLY A 112 -10.58 4.73 4.08
CA GLY A 112 -11.93 4.33 4.41
C GLY A 112 -12.66 5.37 5.25
N ASN A 113 -13.87 5.04 5.69
CA ASN A 113 -14.73 5.89 6.53
C ASN A 113 -14.35 5.80 8.02
N PHE A 114 -13.07 5.90 8.34
CA PHE A 114 -12.61 5.92 9.73
C PHE A 114 -13.02 7.23 10.42
N ASP A 115 -13.35 7.16 11.70
CA ASP A 115 -13.80 8.30 12.51
C ASP A 115 -12.69 9.31 12.83
N SER A 116 -11.49 8.83 13.11
CA SER A 116 -10.36 9.66 13.57
C SER A 116 -9.46 10.18 12.43
N SER A 117 -9.49 9.54 11.26
CA SER A 117 -8.65 9.86 10.12
C SER A 117 -9.15 9.12 8.89
N SER A 118 -9.11 9.70 7.72
CA SER A 118 -9.45 9.02 6.47
C SER A 118 -8.48 7.89 6.09
N VAL A 119 -7.39 7.73 6.83
CA VAL A 119 -6.29 6.78 6.53
C VAL A 119 -5.82 6.06 7.80
N LYS A 120 -5.62 4.75 7.71
CA LYS A 120 -4.89 3.94 8.70
C LYS A 120 -3.62 3.41 8.06
N LEU A 121 -2.52 3.47 8.83
CA LEU A 121 -1.21 3.00 8.40
C LEU A 121 -0.92 1.65 9.04
N LEU A 122 -0.54 0.68 8.19
CA LEU A 122 0.02 -0.61 8.60
C LEU A 122 1.47 -0.64 8.15
N GLU A 123 2.35 -1.17 8.99
CA GLU A 123 3.76 -1.32 8.68
C GLU A 123 4.25 -2.72 8.98
N PHE A 124 5.22 -3.18 8.24
CA PHE A 124 6.01 -4.34 8.61
C PHE A 124 7.46 -4.16 8.16
N ASP A 125 8.34 -4.85 8.86
CA ASP A 125 9.71 -4.99 8.44
C ASP A 125 10.18 -6.45 8.51
N VAL A 126 11.17 -6.75 7.68
CA VAL A 126 11.77 -8.07 7.55
C VAL A 126 13.20 -7.93 7.05
N ASN A 127 14.09 -8.80 7.50
CA ASN A 127 15.44 -8.90 6.94
C ASN A 127 15.50 -10.06 5.93
N VAL A 128 15.78 -9.73 4.66
CA VAL A 128 15.94 -10.72 3.60
C VAL A 128 17.39 -11.13 3.50
N VAL A 129 17.68 -12.38 3.83
CA VAL A 129 19.04 -12.94 3.78
C VAL A 129 19.27 -13.67 2.46
N PRO A 130 20.51 -13.70 1.95
CA PRO A 130 20.81 -14.48 0.75
C PRO A 130 20.39 -15.94 0.92
N SER A 131 19.84 -16.53 -0.14
CA SER A 131 19.63 -17.98 -0.21
C SER A 131 21.00 -18.68 -0.19
N SER A 132 21.10 -19.84 0.47
CA SER A 132 22.34 -20.63 0.47
C SER A 132 22.76 -21.08 -0.94
N ASP A 133 21.80 -21.11 -1.87
CA ASP A 133 22.02 -21.47 -3.28
C ASP A 133 22.43 -20.27 -4.14
N TYR A 134 22.30 -19.03 -3.60
CA TYR A 134 22.81 -17.83 -4.22
C TYR A 134 24.27 -17.61 -3.82
N VAL A 135 25.13 -18.43 -4.35
CA VAL A 135 26.57 -18.14 -4.39
C VAL A 135 26.74 -17.04 -5.46
N ARG A 136 27.01 -15.80 -5.04
CA ARG A 136 27.42 -14.75 -5.99
C ARG A 136 28.57 -15.31 -6.79
N ASP A 137 28.41 -15.46 -8.10
CA ASP A 137 29.47 -15.84 -8.98
C ASP A 137 30.63 -14.84 -8.78
N TYR A 138 31.86 -15.35 -8.78
CA TYR A 138 33.05 -14.55 -8.61
C TYR A 138 33.11 -13.40 -9.62
N GLU A 139 32.62 -13.62 -10.84
CA GLU A 139 32.48 -12.59 -11.87
C GLU A 139 31.54 -11.46 -11.46
N GLU A 140 30.41 -11.76 -10.86
CA GLU A 140 29.42 -10.75 -10.41
C GLU A 140 30.00 -9.88 -9.29
N VAL A 141 30.72 -10.50 -8.35
CA VAL A 141 31.43 -9.78 -7.27
C VAL A 141 32.53 -8.89 -7.84
N TYR A 142 33.26 -9.39 -8.85
CA TYR A 142 34.35 -8.68 -9.52
C TYR A 142 33.80 -7.48 -10.32
N LEU A 143 32.76 -7.68 -11.13
CA LEU A 143 32.10 -6.63 -11.89
C LEU A 143 31.51 -5.55 -10.97
N GLY A 144 30.90 -5.95 -9.86
CA GLY A 144 30.39 -5.01 -8.85
C GLY A 144 31.49 -4.15 -8.25
N LYS A 145 32.67 -4.74 -7.97
CA LYS A 145 33.86 -4.01 -7.48
C LYS A 145 34.40 -3.02 -8.51
N ILE A 146 34.46 -3.43 -9.79
CA ILE A 146 34.89 -2.54 -10.88
C ILE A 146 33.93 -1.38 -11.07
N GLN A 147 32.61 -1.63 -11.06
CA GLN A 147 31.60 -0.57 -11.18
C GLN A 147 31.67 0.42 -10.00
N ALA A 148 31.82 -0.09 -8.78
CA ALA A 148 31.99 0.76 -7.59
C ALA A 148 33.26 1.62 -7.67
N LYS A 149 34.35 1.03 -8.18
CA LYS A 149 35.64 1.73 -8.38
C LYS A 149 35.52 2.81 -9.47
N LYS A 150 34.85 2.51 -10.61
CA LYS A 150 34.57 3.51 -11.64
C LYS A 150 33.70 4.66 -11.12
N LYS A 151 32.66 4.37 -10.37
CA LYS A 151 31.78 5.39 -9.79
C LYS A 151 32.55 6.31 -8.83
N ASN A 152 33.41 5.75 -7.98
CA ASN A 152 34.24 6.53 -7.08
C ASN A 152 35.33 7.34 -7.79
N THR A 153 35.82 6.87 -8.95
CA THR A 153 36.78 7.61 -9.76
C THR A 153 36.12 8.78 -10.49
N ILE A 154 34.90 8.59 -11.01
CA ILE A 154 34.14 9.66 -11.68
C ILE A 154 33.76 10.75 -10.67
N THR A 155 33.28 10.40 -9.47
CA THR A 155 32.96 11.39 -8.42
C THR A 155 34.19 12.14 -7.92
N LYS A 156 35.38 11.50 -7.93
CA LYS A 156 36.61 12.14 -7.53
C LYS A 156 37.18 13.06 -8.61
N SER A 157 37.01 12.72 -9.89
CA SER A 157 37.40 13.59 -11.00
C SER A 157 36.46 14.79 -11.18
N GLU A 158 35.19 14.65 -10.81
CA GLU A 158 34.20 15.75 -10.83
C GLU A 158 34.48 16.78 -9.72
N SER A 159 35.06 16.37 -8.61
CA SER A 159 35.45 17.30 -7.54
C SER A 159 36.77 18.07 -7.81
N ASP A 160 37.66 17.48 -8.61
CA ASP A 160 38.98 18.07 -8.90
C ASP A 160 39.03 18.87 -10.22
N ASN A 161 37.97 18.77 -11.09
CA ASN A 161 37.98 19.42 -12.38
C ASN A 161 36.77 20.33 -12.57
N LYS A 162 36.84 21.52 -11.98
CA LYS A 162 35.91 22.61 -12.28
C LYS A 162 36.15 23.29 -13.61
N ASP A 163 37.20 22.91 -14.36
CA ASP A 163 37.68 23.67 -15.54
C ASP A 163 38.03 22.85 -16.79
N ILE A 164 37.60 21.59 -16.92
CA ILE A 164 37.82 20.86 -18.18
C ILE A 164 36.46 20.44 -18.78
N TYR A 165 35.89 21.36 -19.53
CA TYR A 165 34.93 21.09 -20.57
C TYR A 165 35.70 20.70 -21.84
N TYR A 166 35.29 19.57 -22.41
CA TYR A 166 35.75 18.96 -23.66
C TYR A 166 37.05 18.17 -23.59
N VAL A 167 36.91 16.87 -23.64
CA VAL A 167 37.92 16.00 -24.24
C VAL A 167 37.54 15.85 -25.69
N ASP A 168 38.27 16.54 -26.57
CA ASP A 168 38.23 16.26 -28.00
C ASP A 168 38.65 14.81 -28.22
N GLY A 169 37.71 14.03 -28.73
CA GLY A 169 37.99 12.68 -29.19
C GLY A 169 38.61 12.74 -30.56
N ASP A 170 39.92 12.57 -30.63
CA ASP A 170 40.59 12.22 -31.86
C ASP A 170 41.14 10.81 -31.77
N TYR A 171 40.66 10.02 -32.77
CA TYR A 171 41.05 8.70 -33.28
C TYR A 171 40.58 7.45 -32.53
#